data_6e597f31354cc926f1dbf46dfa74a4dc
#
_entry.id   6e597f31354cc926f1dbf46dfa74a4dc
#
_cell.length_a   1.000
_cell.length_b   1.000
_cell.length_c   1.000
_cell.angle_alpha   90.00
_cell.angle_beta   90.00
_cell.angle_gamma   90.00
#
_symmetry.space_group_name_H-M   'P 1'
#
loop_
_entity.id
_entity.type
_entity.pdbx_description
1 polymer ?
#
loop_
_entity_poly.entity_id
_entity_poly.type
_entity_poly.pdbx_seq_one_letter_code
_entity_poly.pdbx_strand_id
1 'polypeptide(L)'
;RQMCIRDRFTDVENFRKKIDSSYKSNRTKRKPCGFKRLLNWAKTEFECIRMPQLEADDVLGILSTSGCYTNFVLVSPDKDMEQIPCRIYNLKEEFTQTPEQAEYKLYEQCLSGDPVDGYSGIKGIGKKKAQSILNNKEGTYWDTVLKAFKDHGYKEADALKQLRLAKILHSDNWDYARERPILFTP
;
A
#
# COMPACT_ATOMS: atom_id res chain seq x y z
N ARG A 1 7.24 -0.22 -30.08
CA ARG A 1 7.11 -0.88 -28.76
C ARG A 1 5.64 -1.13 -28.53
N GLN A 2 5.24 -2.40 -28.44
CA GLN A 2 3.87 -2.77 -28.12
C GLN A 2 3.66 -2.50 -26.63
N MET A 3 2.78 -1.54 -26.30
CA MET A 3 2.44 -1.22 -24.91
C MET A 3 1.42 -2.26 -24.43
N CYS A 4 1.84 -3.14 -23.54
CA CYS A 4 0.95 -4.14 -22.95
C CYS A 4 0.34 -3.51 -21.68
N ILE A 5 -0.93 -3.10 -21.74
CA ILE A 5 -1.65 -2.56 -20.59
C ILE A 5 -2.21 -3.74 -19.80
N ARG A 6 -1.82 -3.83 -18.54
CA ARG A 6 -2.30 -4.87 -17.61
C ARG A 6 -2.97 -4.21 -16.42
N ASP A 7 -4.27 -4.38 -16.31
CA ASP A 7 -5.05 -3.80 -15.23
C ASP A 7 -5.06 -4.68 -13.97
N ARG A 8 -5.19 -4.03 -12.82
CA ARG A 8 -5.25 -4.70 -11.51
C ARG A 8 -6.57 -4.37 -10.82
N PHE A 9 -7.17 -5.38 -10.22
CA PHE A 9 -8.46 -5.23 -9.56
C PHE A 9 -8.41 -5.66 -8.10
N THR A 10 -9.04 -4.86 -7.25
CA THR A 10 -9.27 -5.17 -5.85
C THR A 10 -10.21 -6.37 -5.70
N ASP A 11 -9.88 -7.29 -4.79
CA ASP A 11 -10.77 -8.39 -4.44
C ASP A 11 -11.96 -7.91 -3.60
N VAL A 12 -12.99 -8.74 -3.50
CA VAL A 12 -14.17 -8.51 -2.65
C VAL A 12 -13.78 -8.60 -1.18
N GLU A 13 -12.93 -9.57 -0.83
CA GLU A 13 -12.33 -9.70 0.48
C GLU A 13 -11.06 -8.85 0.59
N ASN A 14 -10.73 -8.44 1.81
CA ASN A 14 -9.50 -7.69 2.09
C ASN A 14 -8.91 -8.19 3.41
N PHE A 15 -7.65 -8.64 3.38
CA PHE A 15 -6.96 -9.14 4.56
C PHE A 15 -6.83 -8.08 5.67
N ARG A 16 -6.75 -6.78 5.31
CA ARG A 16 -6.66 -5.69 6.30
C ARG A 16 -7.91 -5.61 7.20
N LYS A 17 -9.07 -6.03 6.70
CA LYS A 17 -10.30 -6.12 7.52
C LYS A 17 -10.23 -7.22 8.58
N LYS A 18 -9.35 -8.22 8.39
CA LYS A 18 -9.07 -9.23 9.43
C LYS A 18 -8.13 -8.68 10.51
N ILE A 19 -7.31 -7.69 10.17
CA ILE A 19 -6.44 -6.97 11.13
C ILE A 19 -7.24 -5.92 11.90
N ASP A 20 -8.09 -5.17 11.17
CA ASP A 20 -8.98 -4.17 11.74
C ASP A 20 -10.29 -4.09 10.94
N SER A 21 -11.40 -4.46 11.58
CA SER A 21 -12.72 -4.46 10.95
C SER A 21 -13.20 -3.05 10.53
N SER A 22 -12.63 -2.00 11.13
CA SER A 22 -12.94 -0.61 10.80
C SER A 22 -12.22 -0.10 9.54
N TYR A 23 -11.24 -0.86 9.00
CA TYR A 23 -10.50 -0.46 7.81
C TYR A 23 -11.45 -0.18 6.63
N LYS A 24 -11.37 1.04 6.08
CA LYS A 24 -12.23 1.54 4.98
C LYS A 24 -13.75 1.48 5.26
N SER A 25 -14.18 1.39 6.53
CA SER A 25 -15.59 1.37 6.90
C SER A 25 -16.30 2.71 6.62
N ASN A 26 -15.54 3.81 6.59
CA ASN A 26 -16.01 5.16 6.25
C ASN A 26 -16.32 5.37 4.76
N ARG A 27 -15.98 4.41 3.88
CA ARG A 27 -16.25 4.47 2.43
C ARG A 27 -17.71 4.09 2.14
N THR A 28 -18.64 5.01 2.39
CA THR A 28 -20.09 4.80 2.21
C THR A 28 -20.62 5.18 0.82
N LYS A 29 -19.81 5.80 -0.02
CA LYS A 29 -20.23 6.27 -1.35
C LYS A 29 -20.65 5.10 -2.23
N ARG A 30 -21.87 5.18 -2.79
CA ARG A 30 -22.36 4.21 -3.79
C ARG A 30 -21.52 4.31 -5.05
N LYS A 31 -21.20 3.14 -5.63
CA LYS A 31 -20.56 3.08 -6.93
C LYS A 31 -21.48 3.66 -7.99
N PRO A 32 -20.94 4.38 -9.01
CA PRO A 32 -21.75 4.95 -10.08
C PRO A 32 -22.59 3.89 -10.80
N CYS A 33 -23.72 4.33 -11.37
CA CYS A 33 -24.51 3.49 -12.26
C CYS A 33 -23.61 2.99 -13.42
N GLY A 34 -23.74 1.70 -13.76
CA GLY A 34 -22.92 1.09 -14.81
C GLY A 34 -21.52 0.64 -14.38
N PHE A 35 -21.07 0.89 -13.15
CA PHE A 35 -19.74 0.47 -12.68
C PHE A 35 -19.47 -1.03 -12.90
N LYS A 36 -20.43 -1.90 -12.59
CA LYS A 36 -20.28 -3.35 -12.83
C LYS A 36 -20.11 -3.68 -14.31
N ARG A 37 -20.87 -3.01 -15.19
CA ARG A 37 -20.79 -3.20 -16.64
C ARG A 37 -19.41 -2.76 -17.16
N LEU A 38 -18.94 -1.60 -16.74
CA LEU A 38 -17.60 -1.11 -17.08
C LEU A 38 -16.50 -2.07 -16.62
N LEU A 39 -16.60 -2.57 -15.38
CA LEU A 39 -15.65 -3.54 -14.84
C LEU A 39 -15.63 -4.85 -15.63
N ASN A 40 -16.81 -5.35 -16.01
CA ASN A 40 -16.90 -6.57 -16.81
C ASN A 40 -16.32 -6.34 -18.21
N TRP A 41 -16.64 -5.23 -18.86
CA TRP A 41 -16.06 -4.85 -20.13
C TRP A 41 -14.52 -4.75 -20.05
N ALA A 42 -13.99 -4.07 -19.06
CA ALA A 42 -12.54 -3.97 -18.87
C ALA A 42 -11.87 -5.35 -18.76
N LYS A 43 -12.52 -6.31 -18.08
CA LYS A 43 -12.00 -7.67 -17.96
C LYS A 43 -12.01 -8.46 -19.29
N THR A 44 -12.85 -8.09 -20.25
CA THR A 44 -12.88 -8.73 -21.59
C THR A 44 -11.88 -8.08 -22.54
N GLU A 45 -11.62 -6.78 -22.39
CA GLU A 45 -10.77 -6.01 -23.30
C GLU A 45 -9.29 -5.99 -22.89
N PHE A 46 -9.01 -6.12 -21.59
CA PHE A 46 -7.66 -5.99 -21.04
C PHE A 46 -7.22 -7.24 -20.28
N GLU A 47 -5.92 -7.48 -20.24
CA GLU A 47 -5.35 -8.49 -19.37
C GLU A 47 -5.46 -8.04 -17.91
N CYS A 48 -6.40 -8.61 -17.18
CA CYS A 48 -6.72 -8.24 -15.82
C CYS A 48 -6.24 -9.28 -14.82
N ILE A 49 -5.56 -8.83 -13.75
CA ILE A 49 -5.13 -9.70 -12.64
C ILE A 49 -5.83 -9.27 -11.36
N ARG A 50 -6.39 -10.24 -10.66
CA ARG A 50 -6.92 -10.12 -9.32
C ARG A 50 -6.37 -11.24 -8.46
N MET A 51 -5.88 -10.92 -7.26
CA MET A 51 -5.37 -11.89 -6.31
C MET A 51 -6.30 -11.95 -5.08
N PRO A 52 -6.51 -13.14 -4.49
CA PRO A 52 -7.42 -13.30 -3.36
C PRO A 52 -7.05 -12.41 -2.17
N GLN A 53 -8.05 -11.81 -1.53
CA GLN A 53 -7.93 -10.97 -0.33
C GLN A 53 -7.07 -9.71 -0.48
N LEU A 54 -6.66 -9.35 -1.69
CA LEU A 54 -5.79 -8.21 -1.96
C LEU A 54 -6.53 -7.03 -2.59
N GLU A 55 -6.01 -5.85 -2.32
CA GLU A 55 -6.34 -4.64 -3.08
C GLU A 55 -5.52 -4.57 -4.37
N ALA A 56 -5.95 -3.76 -5.33
CA ALA A 56 -5.22 -3.56 -6.58
C ALA A 56 -3.78 -3.08 -6.33
N ASP A 57 -3.60 -2.24 -5.31
CA ASP A 57 -2.31 -1.68 -4.91
C ASP A 57 -1.33 -2.77 -4.44
N ASP A 58 -1.84 -3.75 -3.67
CA ASP A 58 -1.04 -4.92 -3.25
C ASP A 58 -0.64 -5.78 -4.45
N VAL A 59 -1.57 -6.00 -5.39
CA VAL A 59 -1.26 -6.75 -6.61
C VAL A 59 -0.19 -6.03 -7.44
N LEU A 60 -0.28 -4.69 -7.54
CA LEU A 60 0.76 -3.87 -8.19
C LEU A 60 2.10 -4.02 -7.48
N GLY A 61 2.14 -3.92 -6.15
CA GLY A 61 3.35 -4.05 -5.37
C GLY A 61 4.00 -5.42 -5.51
N ILE A 62 3.21 -6.51 -5.37
CA ILE A 62 3.70 -7.89 -5.51
C ILE A 62 4.29 -8.12 -6.90
N LEU A 63 3.58 -7.73 -7.96
CA LEU A 63 4.03 -7.98 -9.33
C LEU A 63 5.23 -7.12 -9.70
N SER A 64 5.27 -5.86 -9.24
CA SER A 64 6.39 -4.95 -9.50
C SER A 64 7.69 -5.37 -8.81
N THR A 65 7.60 -6.12 -7.70
CA THR A 65 8.77 -6.57 -6.93
C THR A 65 9.11 -8.06 -7.12
N SER A 66 8.29 -8.79 -7.90
CA SER A 66 8.47 -10.24 -8.11
C SER A 66 9.63 -10.63 -9.01
N GLY A 67 10.20 -9.68 -9.76
CA GLY A 67 11.19 -9.96 -10.80
C GLY A 67 10.62 -10.56 -12.09
N CYS A 68 9.31 -10.86 -12.13
CA CYS A 68 8.66 -11.41 -13.33
C CYS A 68 8.58 -10.40 -14.48
N TYR A 69 8.65 -9.12 -14.17
CA TYR A 69 8.59 -8.04 -15.14
C TYR A 69 9.87 -7.23 -15.10
N THR A 70 10.50 -7.09 -16.27
CA THR A 70 11.63 -6.19 -16.47
C THR A 70 11.19 -5.02 -17.36
N ASN A 71 11.73 -3.84 -17.15
CA ASN A 71 11.46 -2.65 -17.99
C ASN A 71 9.95 -2.29 -18.10
N PHE A 72 9.29 -2.15 -16.99
CA PHE A 72 7.90 -1.68 -16.86
C PHE A 72 7.85 -0.28 -16.22
N VAL A 73 6.70 0.36 -16.37
CA VAL A 73 6.33 1.58 -15.63
C VAL A 73 4.98 1.32 -14.95
N LEU A 74 4.93 1.56 -13.64
CA LEU A 74 3.68 1.54 -12.89
C LEU A 74 2.94 2.87 -13.16
N VAL A 75 1.70 2.78 -13.62
CA VAL A 75 0.87 3.95 -13.92
C VAL A 75 -0.25 4.05 -12.89
N SER A 76 -0.20 5.08 -12.03
CA SER A 76 -1.24 5.34 -11.05
C SER A 76 -1.18 6.79 -10.56
N PRO A 77 -2.31 7.48 -10.40
CA PRO A 77 -2.35 8.79 -9.75
C PRO A 77 -2.27 8.71 -8.22
N ASP A 78 -2.30 7.50 -7.65
CA ASP A 78 -2.29 7.31 -6.21
C ASP A 78 -0.89 7.48 -5.66
N LYS A 79 -0.74 8.42 -4.72
CA LYS A 79 0.52 8.72 -4.02
C LYS A 79 1.05 7.55 -3.19
N ASP A 80 0.18 6.59 -2.83
CA ASP A 80 0.56 5.46 -2.00
C ASP A 80 1.42 4.45 -2.79
N MET A 81 1.40 4.52 -4.13
CA MET A 81 2.31 3.79 -5.01
C MET A 81 3.79 4.14 -4.76
N GLU A 82 4.09 5.27 -4.12
CA GLU A 82 5.45 5.61 -3.68
C GLU A 82 6.03 4.61 -2.65
N GLN A 83 5.24 3.68 -2.13
CA GLN A 83 5.75 2.54 -1.35
C GLN A 83 6.37 1.41 -2.21
N ILE A 84 6.29 1.50 -3.55
CA ILE A 84 6.76 0.45 -4.46
C ILE A 84 8.06 0.92 -5.13
N PRO A 85 9.20 0.22 -4.95
CA PRO A 85 10.48 0.61 -5.54
C PRO A 85 10.54 0.27 -7.02
N CYS A 86 10.02 1.14 -7.88
CA CYS A 86 10.01 0.99 -9.33
C CYS A 86 9.89 2.34 -10.06
N ARG A 87 9.84 2.31 -11.40
CA ARG A 87 9.46 3.49 -12.18
C ARG A 87 7.95 3.70 -12.10
N ILE A 88 7.53 4.92 -11.77
CA ILE A 88 6.14 5.30 -11.57
C ILE A 88 5.82 6.49 -12.47
N TYR A 89 4.68 6.41 -13.17
CA TYR A 89 4.06 7.54 -13.86
C TYR A 89 2.75 7.90 -13.16
N ASN A 90 2.75 9.07 -12.50
CA ASN A 90 1.60 9.52 -11.69
C ASN A 90 0.55 10.32 -12.50
N LEU A 91 0.55 10.18 -13.83
CA LEU A 91 -0.25 10.92 -14.82
C LEU A 91 0.19 12.37 -15.04
N LYS A 92 1.24 12.84 -14.37
CA LYS A 92 1.85 14.17 -14.56
C LYS A 92 3.31 14.05 -14.95
N GLU A 93 4.05 13.23 -14.24
CA GLU A 93 5.48 13.02 -14.41
C GLU A 93 5.86 11.56 -14.16
N GLU A 94 6.97 11.14 -14.75
CA GLU A 94 7.61 9.85 -14.51
C GLU A 94 8.81 10.06 -13.59
N PHE A 95 8.92 9.21 -12.57
CA PHE A 95 10.06 9.18 -11.64
C PHE A 95 10.38 7.76 -11.21
N THR A 96 11.57 7.58 -10.66
CA THR A 96 12.00 6.28 -10.10
C THR A 96 12.02 6.37 -8.59
N GLN A 97 11.30 5.44 -7.96
CA GLN A 97 11.28 5.29 -6.50
C GLN A 97 12.36 4.27 -6.09
N THR A 98 13.27 4.69 -5.22
CA THR A 98 14.29 3.77 -4.68
C THR A 98 13.72 2.91 -3.55
N PRO A 99 14.34 1.77 -3.22
CA PRO A 99 13.92 0.96 -2.06
C PRO A 99 13.88 1.75 -0.75
N GLU A 100 14.87 2.60 -0.51
CA GLU A 100 14.93 3.44 0.70
C GLU A 100 13.81 4.50 0.74
N GLN A 101 13.51 5.13 -0.39
CA GLN A 101 12.40 6.08 -0.49
C GLN A 101 11.05 5.40 -0.29
N ALA A 102 10.89 4.18 -0.84
CA ALA A 102 9.69 3.39 -0.68
C ALA A 102 9.47 2.97 0.79
N GLU A 103 10.55 2.56 1.46
CA GLU A 103 10.54 2.23 2.88
C GLU A 103 10.22 3.46 3.74
N TYR A 104 10.87 4.59 3.48
CA TYR A 104 10.57 5.87 4.14
C TYR A 104 9.08 6.23 4.04
N LYS A 105 8.50 6.06 2.84
CA LYS A 105 7.08 6.35 2.60
C LYS A 105 6.16 5.48 3.43
N LEU A 106 6.46 4.18 3.56
CA LEU A 106 5.70 3.27 4.41
C LEU A 106 5.70 3.73 5.87
N TYR A 107 6.87 4.07 6.42
CA TYR A 107 6.98 4.49 7.81
C TYR A 107 6.41 5.89 8.06
N GLU A 108 6.46 6.79 7.06
CA GLU A 108 5.74 8.08 7.11
C GLU A 108 4.25 7.85 7.30
N GLN A 109 3.66 6.92 6.51
CA GLN A 109 2.23 6.60 6.59
C GLN A 109 1.87 5.84 7.88
N CYS A 110 2.74 4.98 8.36
CA CYS A 110 2.55 4.30 9.66
C CYS A 110 2.41 5.31 10.81
N LEU A 111 3.24 6.35 10.83
CA LEU A 111 3.21 7.40 11.85
C LEU A 111 2.01 8.35 11.68
N SER A 112 1.77 8.81 10.45
CA SER A 112 0.74 9.83 10.18
C SER A 112 -0.68 9.28 10.09
N GLY A 113 -0.83 7.98 9.78
CA GLY A 113 -2.09 7.37 9.42
C GLY A 113 -2.63 7.83 8.07
N ASP A 114 -3.78 7.24 7.68
CA ASP A 114 -4.60 7.69 6.57
C ASP A 114 -6.09 7.66 6.96
N PRO A 115 -6.70 8.83 7.21
CA PRO A 115 -8.11 8.93 7.56
C PRO A 115 -9.05 8.43 6.45
N VAL A 116 -8.63 8.46 5.17
CA VAL A 116 -9.43 7.99 4.03
C VAL A 116 -9.53 6.46 4.07
N ASP A 117 -8.47 5.80 4.49
CA ASP A 117 -8.42 4.35 4.66
C ASP A 117 -8.84 3.88 6.06
N GLY A 118 -9.03 4.82 6.98
CA GLY A 118 -9.60 4.55 8.30
C GLY A 118 -8.59 4.00 9.31
N TYR A 119 -7.28 4.27 9.15
CA TYR A 119 -6.27 4.01 10.17
C TYR A 119 -5.60 5.31 10.61
N SER A 120 -5.35 5.44 11.91
CA SER A 120 -5.10 6.75 12.54
C SER A 120 -3.64 7.12 12.70
N GLY A 121 -2.71 6.16 12.59
CA GLY A 121 -1.33 6.39 13.00
C GLY A 121 -1.24 6.81 14.47
N ILE A 122 -0.35 7.73 14.78
CA ILE A 122 -0.26 8.36 16.10
C ILE A 122 -1.10 9.63 16.14
N LYS A 123 -2.02 9.74 17.08
CA LYS A 123 -2.89 10.91 17.22
C LYS A 123 -2.06 12.21 17.35
N GLY A 124 -2.35 13.18 16.48
CA GLY A 124 -1.67 14.48 16.47
C GLY A 124 -0.34 14.50 15.70
N ILE A 125 0.05 13.38 15.07
CA ILE A 125 1.18 13.32 14.16
C ILE A 125 0.63 13.28 12.72
N GLY A 126 0.71 14.41 12.03
CA GLY A 126 0.47 14.48 10.59
C GLY A 126 1.78 14.33 9.81
N LYS A 127 1.68 14.34 8.48
CA LYS A 127 2.79 14.12 7.54
C LYS A 127 4.07 14.90 7.89
N LYS A 128 3.99 16.21 8.16
CA LYS A 128 5.18 17.03 8.47
C LYS A 128 5.90 16.57 9.76
N LYS A 129 5.14 16.22 10.80
CA LYS A 129 5.73 15.70 12.05
C LYS A 129 6.32 14.29 11.83
N ALA A 130 5.64 13.43 11.09
CA ALA A 130 6.14 12.11 10.74
C ALA A 130 7.49 12.21 10.00
N GLN A 131 7.58 13.09 9.02
CA GLN A 131 8.83 13.36 8.30
C GLN A 131 9.94 13.88 9.22
N SER A 132 9.62 14.81 10.13
CA SER A 132 10.60 15.31 11.11
C SER A 132 11.13 14.19 12.02
N ILE A 133 10.26 13.26 12.46
CA ILE A 133 10.65 12.10 13.26
C ILE A 133 11.59 11.19 12.47
N LEU A 134 11.23 10.84 11.22
CA LEU A 134 12.00 9.93 10.38
C LEU A 134 13.33 10.52 9.91
N ASN A 135 13.40 11.84 9.68
CA ASN A 135 14.64 12.51 9.30
C ASN A 135 15.67 12.57 10.44
N ASN A 136 15.21 12.47 11.68
CA ASN A 136 16.05 12.41 12.88
C ASN A 136 16.20 10.97 13.39
N LYS A 137 16.11 9.97 12.51
CA LYS A 137 16.19 8.56 12.90
C LYS A 137 17.51 8.19 13.56
N GLU A 138 17.41 7.42 14.65
CA GLU A 138 18.51 6.72 15.28
C GLU A 138 18.29 5.22 15.07
N GLY A 139 19.19 4.55 14.36
CA GLY A 139 19.03 3.13 14.00
C GLY A 139 18.13 2.91 12.79
N THR A 140 17.26 1.89 12.83
CA THR A 140 16.33 1.57 11.74
C THR A 140 15.10 2.51 11.78
N TYR A 141 14.36 2.56 10.66
CA TYR A 141 13.07 3.27 10.64
C TYR A 141 12.09 2.65 11.64
N TRP A 142 12.11 1.32 11.79
CA TRP A 142 11.23 0.63 12.74
C TRP A 142 11.52 1.01 14.18
N ASP A 143 12.79 1.05 14.59
CA ASP A 143 13.17 1.50 15.94
C ASP A 143 12.66 2.91 16.23
N THR A 144 12.80 3.80 15.26
CA THR A 144 12.33 5.19 15.34
C THR A 144 10.80 5.26 15.49
N VAL A 145 10.07 4.46 14.71
CA VAL A 145 8.60 4.36 14.78
C VAL A 145 8.17 3.79 16.13
N LEU A 146 8.79 2.72 16.60
CA LEU A 146 8.49 2.13 17.92
C LEU A 146 8.71 3.13 19.05
N LYS A 147 9.82 3.88 19.01
CA LYS A 147 10.10 4.94 19.99
C LYS A 147 8.98 5.99 19.96
N ALA A 148 8.62 6.49 18.78
CA ALA A 148 7.56 7.48 18.62
C ALA A 148 6.21 6.99 19.15
N PHE A 149 5.82 5.74 18.88
CA PHE A 149 4.59 5.16 19.43
C PHE A 149 4.64 5.06 20.95
N LYS A 150 5.75 4.58 21.53
CA LYS A 150 5.94 4.47 22.98
C LYS A 150 5.89 5.83 23.67
N ASP A 151 6.53 6.86 23.11
CA ASP A 151 6.55 8.23 23.64
C ASP A 151 5.14 8.86 23.67
N HIS A 152 4.22 8.37 22.82
CA HIS A 152 2.83 8.79 22.79
C HIS A 152 1.87 7.85 23.54
N GLY A 153 2.40 6.90 24.33
CA GLY A 153 1.62 6.00 25.18
C GLY A 153 1.01 4.78 24.47
N TYR A 154 1.44 4.48 23.24
CA TYR A 154 1.01 3.29 22.49
C TYR A 154 1.95 2.11 22.74
N LYS A 155 1.44 0.91 22.49
CA LYS A 155 2.22 -0.33 22.56
C LYS A 155 2.81 -0.68 21.20
N GLU A 156 3.80 -1.57 21.19
CA GLU A 156 4.38 -2.13 19.97
C GLU A 156 3.32 -2.80 19.07
N ALA A 157 2.34 -3.49 19.66
CA ALA A 157 1.24 -4.10 18.92
C ALA A 157 0.41 -3.07 18.14
N ASP A 158 0.26 -1.84 18.67
CA ASP A 158 -0.44 -0.76 18.00
C ASP A 158 0.37 -0.25 16.80
N ALA A 159 1.68 -0.08 16.99
CA ALA A 159 2.60 0.31 15.91
C ALA A 159 2.60 -0.73 14.79
N LEU A 160 2.72 -2.01 15.13
CA LEU A 160 2.70 -3.11 14.17
C LEU A 160 1.37 -3.21 13.42
N LYS A 161 0.25 -2.98 14.11
CA LYS A 161 -1.08 -2.91 13.50
C LYS A 161 -1.14 -1.79 12.46
N GLN A 162 -0.72 -0.56 12.80
CA GLN A 162 -0.72 0.58 11.89
C GLN A 162 0.19 0.30 10.68
N LEU A 163 1.37 -0.25 10.91
CA LEU A 163 2.31 -0.62 9.86
C LEU A 163 1.69 -1.63 8.86
N ARG A 164 1.03 -2.67 9.36
CA ARG A 164 0.37 -3.68 8.52
C ARG A 164 -0.84 -3.15 7.73
N LEU A 165 -1.53 -2.15 8.27
CA LEU A 165 -2.63 -1.48 7.55
C LEU A 165 -2.10 -0.55 6.45
N ALA A 166 -0.98 0.14 6.69
CA ALA A 166 -0.35 1.04 5.73
C ALA A 166 0.40 0.31 4.62
N LYS A 167 0.99 -0.87 4.91
CA LYS A 167 1.88 -1.58 3.98
C LYS A 167 1.18 -2.01 2.70
N ILE A 168 1.68 -1.56 1.55
CA ILE A 168 1.44 -2.20 0.25
C ILE A 168 2.34 -3.42 0.16
N LEU A 169 1.75 -4.60 -0.09
CA LEU A 169 2.49 -5.86 -0.10
C LEU A 169 3.46 -5.93 -1.28
N HIS A 170 4.63 -6.52 -1.04
CA HIS A 170 5.64 -6.86 -2.04
C HIS A 170 5.65 -8.38 -2.26
N SER A 171 6.47 -8.87 -3.17
CA SER A 171 6.51 -10.29 -3.56
C SER A 171 6.84 -11.24 -2.41
N ASP A 172 7.65 -10.81 -1.45
CA ASP A 172 7.99 -11.55 -0.22
C ASP A 172 6.83 -11.60 0.79
N ASN A 173 5.82 -10.77 0.61
CA ASN A 173 4.60 -10.76 1.42
C ASN A 173 3.46 -11.58 0.79
N TRP A 174 3.75 -12.41 -0.20
CA TRP A 174 2.75 -13.27 -0.85
C TRP A 174 3.17 -14.73 -0.89
N ASP A 175 2.32 -15.60 -0.33
CA ASP A 175 2.49 -17.06 -0.41
C ASP A 175 1.85 -17.55 -1.74
N TYR A 176 2.68 -17.75 -2.76
CA TYR A 176 2.25 -18.19 -4.08
C TYR A 176 1.64 -19.60 -4.07
N ALA A 177 2.06 -20.47 -3.13
CA ALA A 177 1.57 -21.85 -3.05
C ALA A 177 0.19 -21.94 -2.40
N ARG A 178 -0.09 -21.04 -1.43
CA ARG A 178 -1.36 -21.00 -0.69
C ARG A 178 -2.28 -19.87 -1.12
N GLU A 179 -1.85 -19.05 -2.08
CA GLU A 179 -2.57 -17.87 -2.57
C GLU A 179 -3.10 -16.97 -1.44
N ARG A 180 -2.23 -16.60 -0.51
CA ARG A 180 -2.60 -15.77 0.63
C ARG A 180 -1.52 -14.76 1.00
N PRO A 181 -1.91 -13.62 1.61
CA PRO A 181 -0.95 -12.65 2.11
C PRO A 181 -0.16 -13.20 3.30
N ILE A 182 1.14 -12.89 3.33
CA ILE A 182 2.03 -13.03 4.47
C ILE A 182 2.08 -11.66 5.15
N LEU A 183 1.68 -11.60 6.43
CA LEU A 183 1.69 -10.33 7.16
C LEU A 183 3.11 -9.81 7.34
N PHE A 184 3.28 -8.56 6.97
CA PHE A 184 4.58 -7.89 7.08
C PHE A 184 5.06 -7.84 8.53
N THR A 185 6.35 -8.13 8.71
CA THR A 185 7.09 -7.99 9.96
C THR A 185 8.36 -7.20 9.64
N PRO A 186 8.63 -6.06 10.33
CA PRO A 186 9.79 -5.19 10.10
C PRO A 186 11.09 -5.80 10.58
#